data_660e89634d453723a9b7bfb534f6680f
#
_entry.id   660e89634d453723a9b7bfb534f6680f
#
_cell.length_a   1.000
_cell.length_b   1.000
_cell.length_c   1.000
_cell.angle_alpha   90.00
_cell.angle_beta   90.00
_cell.angle_gamma   90.00
#
_symmetry.space_group_name_H-M   'P 1'
#
loop_
_entity.id
_entity.type
_entity.pdbx_description
1 polymer ?
#
loop_
_entity_poly.entity_id
_entity_poly.type
_entity_poly.pdbx_seq_one_letter_code
_entity_poly.pdbx_strand_id
1 'polypeptide(L)'
;SDVLDSLDIGSIVYPRYITAEKILAYIRAMQNSVGSNIETLYHIFDNRAEALEFKVEKDSPVIGKPIMELKLKDNLLLACLNRNGKVIIPRGQDVICEGDYVVVVTTHTGFTDVSDILKWQ
;
A
#
# COMPACT_ATOMS: atom_id res chain seq x y z
N SER A 1 4.69 10.17 14.71
CA SER A 1 5.32 11.24 13.95
C SER A 1 4.28 12.02 13.15
N ASP A 2 4.64 13.19 12.72
CA ASP A 2 3.73 14.02 11.94
C ASP A 2 3.32 13.36 10.64
N VAL A 3 4.23 12.63 10.02
CA VAL A 3 3.93 11.95 8.77
C VAL A 3 2.93 10.83 8.99
N LEU A 4 3.12 10.05 10.05
CA LEU A 4 2.18 8.99 10.40
C LEU A 4 0.81 9.58 10.70
N ASP A 5 0.75 10.66 11.47
CA ASP A 5 -0.50 11.32 11.80
C ASP A 5 -1.17 11.86 10.56
N SER A 6 -0.41 12.41 9.61
CA SER A 6 -0.99 12.97 8.39
C SER A 6 -1.55 11.90 7.46
N LEU A 7 -1.06 10.67 7.54
CA LEU A 7 -1.60 9.56 6.78
C LEU A 7 -2.88 9.00 7.40
N ASP A 8 -3.03 9.18 8.72
CA ASP A 8 -4.21 8.72 9.43
C ASP A 8 -4.48 7.22 9.22
N ILE A 9 -3.40 6.44 9.14
CA ILE A 9 -3.48 5.02 8.89
C ILE A 9 -4.16 4.33 10.06
N GLY A 10 -5.13 3.48 9.77
CA GLY A 10 -5.83 2.70 10.77
C GLY A 10 -7.17 3.27 11.19
N SER A 11 -7.53 4.46 10.70
CA SER A 11 -8.74 5.14 11.13
C SER A 11 -9.89 5.08 10.13
N ILE A 12 -9.63 4.61 8.90
CA ILE A 12 -10.63 4.64 7.84
C ILE A 12 -11.00 3.24 7.37
N VAL A 13 -12.21 3.10 6.85
CA VAL A 13 -12.72 1.85 6.29
C VAL A 13 -12.93 1.94 4.78
N TYR A 14 -12.73 3.11 4.20
CA TYR A 14 -12.86 3.34 2.76
C TYR A 14 -11.50 3.62 2.15
N PRO A 15 -11.36 3.42 0.84
CA PRO A 15 -10.15 3.85 0.15
C PRO A 15 -9.95 5.35 0.36
N ARG A 16 -8.72 5.74 0.52
CA ARG A 16 -8.37 7.12 0.75
C ARG A 16 -7.16 7.48 -0.10
N TYR A 17 -7.27 8.58 -0.82
CA TYR A 17 -6.16 9.07 -1.61
C TYR A 17 -5.14 9.77 -0.74
N ILE A 18 -3.89 9.39 -0.91
CA ILE A 18 -2.75 10.00 -0.23
C ILE A 18 -1.77 10.30 -1.35
N THR A 19 -1.18 11.49 -1.36
CA THR A 19 -0.22 11.81 -2.43
C THR A 19 1.01 10.92 -2.32
N ALA A 20 1.56 10.55 -3.47
CA ALA A 20 2.76 9.72 -3.48
C ALA A 20 3.91 10.39 -2.73
N GLU A 21 3.99 11.72 -2.79
CA GLU A 21 5.02 12.45 -2.05
C GLU A 21 4.90 12.25 -0.55
N LYS A 22 3.68 12.24 -0.02
CA LYS A 22 3.46 12.02 1.42
C LYS A 22 3.85 10.63 1.83
N ILE A 23 3.49 9.61 1.04
CA ILE A 23 3.83 8.24 1.41
C ILE A 23 5.34 8.01 1.30
N LEU A 24 6.01 8.62 0.34
CA LEU A 24 7.46 8.54 0.25
C LEU A 24 8.12 9.15 1.49
N ALA A 25 7.65 10.32 1.91
CA ALA A 25 8.19 10.97 3.10
C ALA A 25 7.99 10.10 4.34
N TYR A 26 6.81 9.49 4.44
CA TYR A 26 6.49 8.60 5.55
C TYR A 26 7.43 7.39 5.60
N ILE A 27 7.63 6.75 4.45
CA ILE A 27 8.47 5.55 4.39
C ILE A 27 9.93 5.89 4.66
N ARG A 28 10.42 7.01 4.16
CA ARG A 28 11.78 7.47 4.45
C ARG A 28 11.98 7.73 5.94
N ALA A 29 10.97 8.31 6.58
CA ALA A 29 11.04 8.56 8.03
C ALA A 29 11.08 7.27 8.83
N MET A 30 10.49 6.20 8.29
CA MET A 30 10.42 4.89 8.94
C MET A 30 11.67 4.06 8.70
N GLN A 31 12.21 4.09 7.49
CA GLN A 31 13.26 3.18 7.09
C GLN A 31 14.20 3.80 6.08
N ASN A 32 15.47 3.82 6.43
CA ASN A 32 16.47 4.41 5.55
C ASN A 32 16.71 3.60 4.27
N SER A 33 16.38 2.33 4.27
CA SER A 33 16.76 1.44 3.18
C SER A 33 15.67 1.18 2.15
N VAL A 34 14.46 1.66 2.39
CA VAL A 34 13.32 1.32 1.53
C VAL A 34 13.11 2.34 0.44
N GLY A 35 13.50 3.57 0.68
CA GLY A 35 13.14 4.69 -0.18
C GLY A 35 13.58 4.55 -1.63
N SER A 36 14.68 3.86 -1.90
CA SER A 36 15.21 3.81 -3.25
C SER A 36 14.26 3.12 -4.24
N ASN A 37 13.64 2.02 -3.84
CA ASN A 37 12.73 1.31 -4.73
C ASN A 37 11.46 2.12 -4.99
N ILE A 38 10.93 2.76 -3.97
CA ILE A 38 9.73 3.55 -4.10
C ILE A 38 10.00 4.78 -4.94
N GLU A 39 11.13 5.44 -4.72
CA GLU A 39 11.49 6.60 -5.53
C GLU A 39 11.65 6.23 -6.99
N THR A 40 12.28 5.09 -7.27
CA THR A 40 12.46 4.63 -8.63
C THR A 40 11.11 4.41 -9.31
N LEU A 41 10.17 3.76 -8.61
CA LEU A 41 8.84 3.53 -9.15
C LEU A 41 8.09 4.83 -9.36
N TYR A 42 8.23 5.77 -8.44
CA TYR A 42 7.60 7.07 -8.58
C TYR A 42 8.09 7.80 -9.82
N HIS A 43 9.40 7.75 -10.08
CA HIS A 43 9.96 8.35 -11.29
C HIS A 43 9.52 7.63 -12.56
N ILE A 44 9.47 6.29 -12.51
CA ILE A 44 8.99 5.51 -13.64
C ILE A 44 7.56 5.91 -13.99
N PHE A 45 6.74 6.17 -12.98
CA PHE A 45 5.36 6.57 -13.17
C PHE A 45 5.22 8.04 -13.57
N ASP A 46 6.34 8.75 -13.74
CA ASP A 46 6.38 10.15 -14.17
C ASP A 46 5.57 11.06 -13.23
N ASN A 47 5.74 10.84 -11.94
CA ASN A 47 5.08 11.63 -10.89
C ASN A 47 3.56 11.60 -10.95
N ARG A 48 2.99 10.60 -11.63
CA ARG A 48 1.54 10.45 -11.74
C ARG A 48 0.97 9.43 -10.76
N ALA A 49 1.85 8.78 -9.99
CA ALA A 49 1.40 7.79 -9.04
C ALA A 49 0.68 8.46 -7.87
N GLU A 50 -0.32 7.78 -7.37
CA GLU A 50 -1.06 8.19 -6.18
C GLU A 50 -1.00 7.06 -5.17
N ALA A 51 -1.21 7.38 -3.91
CA ALA A 51 -1.28 6.38 -2.87
C ALA A 51 -2.71 6.26 -2.37
N LEU A 52 -3.13 5.02 -2.15
CA LEU A 52 -4.45 4.69 -1.66
C LEU A 52 -4.28 3.83 -0.41
N GLU A 53 -5.12 4.07 0.58
CA GLU A 53 -5.16 3.24 1.77
C GLU A 53 -6.45 2.44 1.77
N PHE A 54 -6.34 1.13 2.03
CA PHE A 54 -7.48 0.22 2.09
C PHE A 54 -7.45 -0.57 3.37
N LYS A 55 -8.62 -0.77 3.96
CA LYS A 55 -8.77 -1.76 5.01
C LYS A 55 -9.09 -3.11 4.39
N VAL A 56 -8.43 -4.16 4.88
CA VAL A 56 -8.66 -5.52 4.39
C VAL A 56 -9.79 -6.13 5.18
N GLU A 57 -10.89 -6.40 4.49
CA GLU A 57 -12.07 -6.98 5.12
C GLU A 57 -11.99 -8.50 5.13
N LYS A 58 -12.83 -9.10 5.95
CA LYS A 58 -13.00 -10.55 5.99
C LYS A 58 -13.35 -11.05 4.59
N ASP A 59 -12.81 -12.18 4.24
CA ASP A 59 -13.06 -12.83 2.95
C ASP A 59 -12.46 -12.12 1.73
N SER A 60 -11.59 -11.14 1.95
CA SER A 60 -10.90 -10.51 0.83
C SER A 60 -10.03 -11.54 0.10
N PRO A 61 -10.03 -11.53 -1.24
CA PRO A 61 -9.22 -12.49 -2.01
C PRO A 61 -7.71 -12.23 -1.89
N VAL A 62 -7.29 -11.13 -1.28
CA VAL A 62 -5.86 -10.87 -1.10
C VAL A 62 -5.28 -11.58 0.12
N ILE A 63 -6.12 -12.15 0.99
CA ILE A 63 -5.70 -12.80 2.23
C ILE A 63 -5.24 -14.24 1.96
N GLY A 64 -4.35 -14.73 2.80
CA GLY A 64 -4.07 -16.16 2.91
C GLY A 64 -2.98 -16.69 2.02
N LYS A 65 -2.43 -15.89 1.15
CA LYS A 65 -1.30 -16.28 0.30
C LYS A 65 -0.16 -15.28 0.47
N PRO A 66 1.08 -15.74 0.36
CA PRO A 66 2.20 -14.83 0.29
C PRO A 66 2.01 -13.81 -0.84
N ILE A 67 2.44 -12.59 -0.61
CA ILE A 67 2.26 -11.52 -1.60
C ILE A 67 2.86 -11.91 -2.95
N MET A 68 4.01 -12.61 -2.93
CA MET A 68 4.63 -13.05 -4.16
C MET A 68 3.76 -13.99 -4.99
N GLU A 69 2.78 -14.64 -4.37
CA GLU A 69 1.87 -15.55 -5.07
C GLU A 69 0.60 -14.86 -5.55
N LEU A 70 0.38 -13.62 -5.14
CA LEU A 70 -0.75 -12.85 -5.63
C LEU A 70 -0.46 -12.38 -7.04
N LYS A 71 -1.45 -12.46 -7.90
CA LYS A 71 -1.31 -11.94 -9.26
C LYS A 71 -1.72 -10.49 -9.28
N LEU A 72 -0.76 -9.63 -9.04
CA LEU A 72 -1.00 -8.20 -8.93
C LEU A 72 -1.00 -7.54 -10.30
N LYS A 73 -1.80 -6.50 -10.43
CA LYS A 73 -1.77 -5.65 -11.62
C LYS A 73 -0.40 -5.00 -11.74
N ASP A 74 -0.05 -4.64 -12.96
CA ASP A 74 1.15 -3.86 -13.20
C ASP A 74 0.95 -2.43 -12.72
N ASN A 75 2.04 -1.70 -12.58
CA ASN A 75 2.02 -0.27 -12.22
C ASN A 75 1.42 0.00 -10.86
N LEU A 76 1.70 -0.89 -9.91
CA LEU A 76 1.37 -0.66 -8.52
C LEU A 76 2.43 -1.27 -7.61
N LEU A 77 2.48 -0.75 -6.40
CA LEU A 77 3.38 -1.21 -5.36
C LEU A 77 2.62 -1.24 -4.05
N LEU A 78 2.72 -2.36 -3.33
CA LEU A 78 2.25 -2.41 -1.95
C LEU A 78 3.32 -1.74 -1.10
N ALA A 79 3.05 -0.53 -0.65
CA ALA A 79 4.06 0.28 0.02
C ALA A 79 4.24 -0.12 1.48
N CYS A 80 3.14 -0.34 2.18
CA CYS A 80 3.21 -0.78 3.57
C CYS A 80 1.89 -1.38 4.03
N LEU A 81 1.96 -2.11 5.14
CA LEU A 81 0.81 -2.63 5.86
C LEU A 81 0.83 -2.03 7.25
N ASN A 82 -0.34 -1.72 7.78
CA ASN A 82 -0.48 -1.40 9.19
C ASN A 82 -1.29 -2.52 9.83
N ARG A 83 -0.66 -3.24 10.74
CA ARG A 83 -1.28 -4.36 11.45
C ARG A 83 -1.25 -4.07 12.93
N ASN A 84 -2.42 -3.84 13.51
CA ASN A 84 -2.55 -3.55 14.93
C ASN A 84 -1.66 -2.38 15.37
N GLY A 85 -1.61 -1.34 14.55
CA GLY A 85 -0.83 -0.15 14.84
C GLY A 85 0.64 -0.24 14.48
N LYS A 86 1.10 -1.41 14.00
CA LYS A 86 2.49 -1.60 13.62
C LYS A 86 2.61 -1.52 12.10
N VAL A 87 3.53 -0.69 11.64
CA VAL A 87 3.79 -0.53 10.21
C VAL A 87 4.81 -1.56 9.76
N ILE A 88 4.47 -2.28 8.71
CA ILE A 88 5.29 -3.35 8.13
C ILE A 88 5.56 -2.97 6.69
N ILE A 89 6.84 -3.03 6.29
CA ILE A 89 7.19 -2.93 4.88
C ILE A 89 7.16 -4.36 4.33
N PRO A 90 6.18 -4.69 3.47
CA PRO A 90 5.95 -6.07 3.11
C PRO A 90 7.02 -6.62 2.18
N ARG A 91 7.29 -7.91 2.35
CA ARG A 91 8.15 -8.68 1.46
C ARG A 91 7.32 -9.75 0.79
N GLY A 92 7.89 -10.39 -0.22
CA GLY A 92 7.16 -11.38 -0.99
C GLY A 92 6.58 -12.52 -0.19
N GLN A 93 7.25 -12.95 0.90
CA GLN A 93 6.75 -14.05 1.75
C GLN A 93 5.71 -13.61 2.77
N ASP A 94 5.51 -12.31 2.95
CA ASP A 94 4.51 -11.83 3.90
C ASP A 94 3.10 -12.08 3.37
N VAL A 95 2.17 -12.24 4.31
CA VAL A 95 0.77 -12.52 4.00
C VAL A 95 -0.08 -11.36 4.52
N ILE A 96 -0.99 -10.89 3.68
CA ILE A 96 -1.95 -9.87 4.10
C ILE A 96 -3.04 -10.54 4.93
N CYS A 97 -3.42 -9.92 6.01
CA CYS A 97 -4.39 -10.47 6.95
C CYS A 97 -5.62 -9.58 7.05
N GLU A 98 -6.73 -10.19 7.46
CA GLU A 98 -7.93 -9.43 7.80
C GLU A 98 -7.60 -8.36 8.83
N GLY A 99 -8.15 -7.17 8.64
CA GLY A 99 -7.92 -6.06 9.55
C GLY A 99 -6.69 -5.22 9.24
N ASP A 100 -5.82 -5.70 8.36
CA ASP A 100 -4.69 -4.89 7.93
C ASP A 100 -5.18 -3.65 7.19
N TYR A 101 -4.42 -2.58 7.27
CA TYR A 101 -4.56 -1.44 6.37
C TYR A 101 -3.41 -1.51 5.38
N VAL A 102 -3.73 -1.45 4.12
CA VAL A 102 -2.75 -1.60 3.04
C VAL A 102 -2.62 -0.28 2.30
N VAL A 103 -1.40 0.19 2.15
CA VAL A 103 -1.13 1.40 1.35
C VAL A 103 -0.54 0.96 0.02
N VAL A 104 -1.20 1.37 -1.05
CA VAL A 104 -0.84 1.01 -2.42
C VAL A 104 -0.46 2.27 -3.17
N VAL A 105 0.69 2.26 -3.83
CA VAL A 105 1.11 3.34 -4.73
C VAL A 105 0.86 2.85 -6.15
N THR A 106 0.11 3.61 -6.94
CA THR A 106 -0.29 3.15 -8.26
C THR A 106 -0.62 4.32 -9.19
N THR A 107 -0.53 4.06 -10.50
CA THR A 107 -1.03 4.99 -11.52
C THR A 107 -2.45 4.64 -11.95
N HIS A 108 -2.98 3.52 -11.47
CA HIS A 108 -4.37 3.16 -11.77
C HIS A 108 -5.35 4.11 -11.11
N THR A 109 -6.48 4.28 -11.74
CA THR A 109 -7.59 5.06 -11.18
C THR A 109 -8.78 4.15 -10.97
N GLY A 110 -9.69 4.57 -10.12
CA GLY A 110 -10.95 3.85 -9.92
C GLY A 110 -10.88 2.69 -8.95
N PHE A 111 -9.78 2.51 -8.23
CA PHE A 111 -9.72 1.48 -7.18
C PHE A 111 -10.67 1.86 -6.07
N THR A 112 -11.53 0.93 -5.68
CA THR A 112 -12.49 1.15 -4.59
C THR A 112 -12.32 0.13 -3.47
N ASP A 113 -11.56 -0.93 -3.70
CA ASP A 113 -11.32 -1.97 -2.70
C ASP A 113 -9.92 -2.52 -2.88
N VAL A 114 -9.37 -3.12 -1.83
CA VAL A 114 -8.03 -3.68 -1.90
C VAL A 114 -7.94 -4.79 -2.96
N SER A 115 -9.03 -5.51 -3.21
CA SER A 115 -9.03 -6.57 -4.21
C SER A 115 -8.78 -6.05 -5.63
N ASP A 116 -8.91 -4.74 -5.85
CA ASP A 116 -8.63 -4.15 -7.16
C ASP A 116 -7.15 -4.22 -7.53
N ILE A 117 -6.28 -4.53 -6.57
CA ILE A 117 -4.86 -4.73 -6.89
C ILE A 117 -4.61 -6.01 -7.70
N LEU A 118 -5.56 -6.93 -7.70
CA LEU A 118 -5.42 -8.21 -8.39
C LEU A 118 -5.75 -8.08 -9.87
N LYS A 119 -5.00 -8.83 -10.71
CA LYS A 119 -5.27 -8.85 -12.14
C LYS A 119 -6.66 -9.40 -12.45
N TRP A 120 -7.09 -10.37 -11.66
CA TRP A 120 -8.35 -11.05 -11.86
C TRP A 120 -9.20 -10.89 -10.61
N GLN A 121 -10.44 -10.51 -10.83
CA GLN A 121 -11.43 -10.34 -9.78
C GLN A 121 -12.50 -11.39 -9.96
#